data_b26ff7929c3b3424f4d16e00fecc4517
#
_entry.id   b26ff7929c3b3424f4d16e00fecc4517
#
_cell.length_a   1.000
_cell.length_b   1.000
_cell.length_c   1.000
_cell.angle_alpha   90.00
_cell.angle_beta   90.00
_cell.angle_gamma   90.00
#
_symmetry.space_group_name_H-M   'P 1'
#
loop_
_entity.id
_entity.type
_entity.pdbx_description
1 polymer ?
#
loop_
_entity_poly.entity_id
_entity_poly.type
_entity_poly.pdbx_seq_one_letter_code
_entity_poly.pdbx_strand_id
1 'polypeptide(L)'
;GQIWQAEQIGQQTARIFSQQELDQMLAPIALYPDALLSQILMAATYPLEVVKAAHWSAANPGLSAEQAVQAVAQTGWDPSVQSLAAFPQILATMEKNLDWTEQLGDAFLAQQVQMMDTVQNLRRRAMAQGNLASNTQISVNPQGQTILIAPANPQIVYVPYYDPNLVYGQWWWTNYPPVYWNPWPGYY
;
A
#
# COMPACT_ATOMS: atom_id res chain seq x y z
N GLY A 1 6.70 31.24 24.17
CA GLY A 1 7.60 31.97 23.37
C GLY A 1 7.87 31.35 22.00
N GLN A 2 9.06 31.60 21.49
CA GLN A 2 9.43 31.16 20.15
C GLN A 2 9.52 29.63 20.03
N ILE A 3 9.94 28.95 21.10
CA ILE A 3 10.03 27.50 21.11
C ILE A 3 8.64 26.88 20.97
N TRP A 4 7.67 27.47 21.67
CA TRP A 4 6.30 27.00 21.61
C TRP A 4 5.70 27.16 20.19
N GLN A 5 6.00 28.27 19.51
CA GLN A 5 5.55 28.49 18.14
C GLN A 5 6.19 27.50 17.16
N ALA A 6 7.47 27.18 17.34
CA ALA A 6 8.15 26.20 16.52
C ALA A 6 7.54 24.80 16.68
N GLU A 7 7.18 24.42 17.89
CA GLU A 7 6.50 23.14 18.16
C GLU A 7 5.13 23.10 17.51
N GLN A 8 4.37 24.19 17.55
CA GLN A 8 3.08 24.25 16.88
C GLN A 8 3.20 24.16 15.38
N ILE A 9 4.19 24.82 14.78
CA ILE A 9 4.44 24.73 13.34
C ILE A 9 4.79 23.30 12.97
N GLY A 10 5.63 22.64 13.77
CA GLY A 10 5.97 21.23 13.56
C GLY A 10 4.73 20.32 13.64
N GLN A 11 3.85 20.56 14.58
CA GLN A 11 2.61 19.81 14.72
C GLN A 11 1.64 20.08 13.57
N GLN A 12 1.59 21.29 13.05
CA GLN A 12 0.76 21.63 11.90
C GLN A 12 1.22 20.96 10.61
N THR A 13 2.54 20.73 10.46
CA THR A 13 3.08 20.01 9.31
C THR A 13 2.95 18.50 9.46
N ALA A 14 2.86 18.00 10.69
CA ALA A 14 2.64 16.58 10.99
C ALA A 14 1.13 16.31 11.07
N ARG A 15 0.50 16.21 9.89
CA ARG A 15 -0.94 15.95 9.81
C ARG A 15 -1.28 14.63 10.49
N ILE A 16 -2.30 14.66 11.36
CA ILE A 16 -2.89 13.48 11.98
C ILE A 16 -4.13 13.10 11.18
N PHE A 17 -4.18 11.85 10.72
CA PHE A 17 -5.32 11.35 9.96
C PHE A 17 -6.34 10.72 10.90
N SER A 18 -7.62 10.97 10.62
CA SER A 18 -8.71 10.33 11.35
C SER A 18 -8.83 8.86 10.98
N GLN A 19 -9.57 8.09 11.77
CA GLN A 19 -9.84 6.69 11.42
C GLN A 19 -10.54 6.56 10.08
N GLN A 20 -11.46 7.48 9.76
CA GLN A 20 -12.15 7.52 8.47
C GLN A 20 -11.16 7.67 7.31
N GLU A 21 -10.18 8.56 7.49
CA GLU A 21 -9.16 8.78 6.46
C GLU A 21 -8.24 7.58 6.33
N LEU A 22 -7.87 6.94 7.44
CA LEU A 22 -7.02 5.74 7.40
C LEU A 22 -7.74 4.58 6.71
N ASP A 23 -9.00 4.35 7.04
CA ASP A 23 -9.81 3.32 6.38
C ASP A 23 -9.87 3.59 4.87
N GLN A 24 -10.15 4.83 4.51
CA GLN A 24 -10.25 5.25 3.11
C GLN A 24 -8.96 5.00 2.33
N MET A 25 -7.82 5.41 2.89
CA MET A 25 -6.54 5.31 2.17
C MET A 25 -6.00 3.89 2.11
N LEU A 26 -6.28 3.05 3.10
CA LEU A 26 -5.76 1.69 3.15
C LEU A 26 -6.68 0.67 2.46
N ALA A 27 -7.91 1.03 2.19
CA ALA A 27 -8.89 0.13 1.57
C ALA A 27 -8.35 -0.59 0.32
N PRO A 28 -7.68 0.09 -0.63
CA PRO A 28 -7.27 -0.56 -1.87
C PRO A 28 -6.06 -1.48 -1.72
N ILE A 29 -5.30 -1.41 -0.63
CA ILE A 29 -4.08 -2.21 -0.46
C ILE A 29 -4.09 -3.13 0.75
N ALA A 30 -5.10 -3.04 1.62
CA ALA A 30 -5.10 -3.79 2.89
C ALA A 30 -5.04 -5.30 2.71
N LEU A 31 -5.51 -5.84 1.59
CA LEU A 31 -5.53 -7.28 1.33
C LEU A 31 -4.32 -7.78 0.53
N TYR A 32 -3.34 -6.93 0.28
CA TYR A 32 -2.11 -7.35 -0.39
C TYR A 32 -1.29 -8.24 0.55
N PRO A 33 -0.45 -9.14 0.00
CA PRO A 33 0.46 -9.92 0.84
C PRO A 33 1.31 -9.03 1.75
N ASP A 34 1.58 -9.50 2.96
CA ASP A 34 2.21 -8.70 4.02
C ASP A 34 3.51 -8.04 3.58
N ALA A 35 4.40 -8.79 2.92
CA ALA A 35 5.68 -8.25 2.50
C ALA A 35 5.53 -7.15 1.45
N LEU A 36 4.61 -7.33 0.50
CA LEU A 36 4.34 -6.32 -0.52
C LEU A 36 3.72 -5.06 0.09
N LEU A 37 2.76 -5.24 0.99
CA LEU A 37 2.14 -4.11 1.70
C LEU A 37 3.19 -3.30 2.46
N SER A 38 4.08 -3.97 3.18
CA SER A 38 5.16 -3.30 3.91
C SER A 38 6.06 -2.49 2.98
N GLN A 39 6.38 -3.03 1.81
CA GLN A 39 7.19 -2.32 0.82
C GLN A 39 6.48 -1.08 0.30
N ILE A 40 5.19 -1.17 0.01
CA ILE A 40 4.40 -0.03 -0.46
C ILE A 40 4.37 1.08 0.61
N LEU A 41 4.11 0.71 1.85
CA LEU A 41 4.04 1.69 2.95
C LEU A 41 5.39 2.38 3.18
N MET A 42 6.48 1.62 3.17
CA MET A 42 7.81 2.18 3.33
C MET A 42 8.19 3.05 2.13
N ALA A 43 7.94 2.59 0.91
CA ALA A 43 8.24 3.33 -0.31
C ALA A 43 7.47 4.65 -0.37
N ALA A 44 6.24 4.67 0.16
CA ALA A 44 5.41 5.88 0.21
C ALA A 44 6.05 7.00 1.03
N THR A 45 7.00 6.70 1.91
CA THR A 45 7.76 7.70 2.66
C THR A 45 8.87 8.35 1.80
N TYR A 46 9.08 7.85 0.59
CA TYR A 46 10.03 8.38 -0.39
C TYR A 46 9.33 8.70 -1.71
N PRO A 47 8.35 9.62 -1.70
CA PRO A 47 7.49 9.83 -2.88
C PRO A 47 8.25 10.28 -4.13
N LEU A 48 9.32 11.06 -3.96
CA LEU A 48 10.13 11.46 -5.11
C LEU A 48 10.84 10.27 -5.76
N GLU A 49 11.35 9.34 -4.95
CA GLU A 49 11.97 8.13 -5.47
C GLU A 49 10.95 7.23 -6.18
N VAL A 50 9.73 7.16 -5.64
CA VAL A 50 8.64 6.44 -6.31
C VAL A 50 8.38 7.01 -7.70
N VAL A 51 8.32 8.34 -7.84
CA VAL A 51 8.13 8.99 -9.14
C VAL A 51 9.26 8.65 -10.09
N LYS A 52 10.52 8.74 -9.62
CA LYS A 52 11.68 8.38 -10.43
C LYS A 52 11.65 6.92 -10.86
N ALA A 53 11.30 6.03 -9.93
CA ALA A 53 11.19 4.59 -10.22
C ALA A 53 10.08 4.30 -11.22
N ALA A 54 8.95 4.98 -11.11
CA ALA A 54 7.84 4.83 -12.05
C ALA A 54 8.23 5.28 -13.46
N HIS A 55 8.95 6.40 -13.57
CA HIS A 55 9.46 6.89 -14.86
C HIS A 55 10.47 5.92 -15.45
N TRP A 56 11.38 5.42 -14.62
CA TRP A 56 12.36 4.42 -15.06
C TRP A 56 11.66 3.15 -15.58
N SER A 57 10.66 2.68 -14.83
CA SER A 57 9.91 1.48 -15.17
C SER A 57 9.19 1.63 -16.52
N ALA A 58 8.56 2.78 -16.75
CA ALA A 58 7.87 3.07 -17.99
C ALA A 58 8.82 3.12 -19.19
N ALA A 59 10.08 3.54 -18.95
CA ALA A 59 11.11 3.60 -19.99
C ALA A 59 11.79 2.25 -20.25
N ASN A 60 11.57 1.26 -19.39
CA ASN A 60 12.23 -0.07 -19.46
C ASN A 60 11.18 -1.19 -19.38
N PRO A 61 10.23 -1.24 -20.32
CA PRO A 61 9.19 -2.28 -20.29
C PRO A 61 9.76 -3.64 -20.65
N GLY A 62 9.06 -4.70 -20.26
CA GLY A 62 9.38 -6.06 -20.68
C GLY A 62 10.45 -6.77 -19.86
N LEU A 63 10.96 -6.14 -18.78
CA LEU A 63 11.90 -6.82 -17.90
C LEU A 63 11.15 -7.77 -16.96
N SER A 64 11.79 -8.90 -16.61
CA SER A 64 11.28 -9.76 -15.55
C SER A 64 11.41 -9.01 -14.21
N ALA A 65 10.68 -9.49 -13.19
CA ALA A 65 10.78 -8.92 -11.84
C ALA A 65 12.23 -8.90 -11.34
N GLU A 66 12.95 -10.02 -11.51
CA GLU A 66 14.34 -10.14 -11.09
C GLU A 66 15.25 -9.17 -11.84
N GLN A 67 15.09 -9.09 -13.16
CA GLN A 67 15.88 -8.18 -13.99
C GLN A 67 15.65 -6.72 -13.61
N ALA A 68 14.40 -6.34 -13.33
CA ALA A 68 14.05 -4.98 -12.94
C ALA A 68 14.71 -4.61 -11.60
N VAL A 69 14.64 -5.48 -10.62
CA VAL A 69 15.23 -5.24 -9.30
C VAL A 69 16.77 -5.12 -9.42
N GLN A 70 17.40 -5.98 -10.20
CA GLN A 70 18.84 -5.91 -10.43
C GLN A 70 19.25 -4.62 -11.13
N ALA A 71 18.45 -4.17 -12.09
CA ALA A 71 18.75 -2.97 -12.86
C ALA A 71 18.74 -1.70 -12.00
N VAL A 72 17.93 -1.65 -10.93
CA VAL A 72 17.82 -0.47 -10.06
C VAL A 72 18.68 -0.58 -8.80
N ALA A 73 19.44 -1.67 -8.64
CA ALA A 73 20.19 -1.94 -7.41
C ALA A 73 21.23 -0.87 -7.09
N GLN A 74 21.73 -0.14 -8.08
CA GLN A 74 22.79 0.87 -7.91
C GLN A 74 22.25 2.30 -7.93
N THR A 75 20.93 2.49 -7.93
CA THR A 75 20.33 3.83 -8.01
C THR A 75 20.45 4.64 -6.73
N GLY A 76 20.69 3.98 -5.60
CA GLY A 76 20.67 4.64 -4.29
C GLY A 76 19.27 4.85 -3.72
N TRP A 77 18.22 4.43 -4.42
CA TRP A 77 16.86 4.48 -3.89
C TRP A 77 16.74 3.56 -2.66
N ASP A 78 15.78 3.89 -1.79
CA ASP A 78 15.48 3.03 -0.65
C ASP A 78 15.18 1.60 -1.13
N PRO A 79 15.60 0.57 -0.38
CA PRO A 79 15.34 -0.83 -0.76
C PRO A 79 13.87 -1.13 -1.05
N SER A 80 12.94 -0.47 -0.34
CA SER A 80 11.49 -0.63 -0.60
C SER A 80 11.11 -0.17 -2.00
N VAL A 81 11.67 0.97 -2.44
CA VAL A 81 11.42 1.51 -3.78
C VAL A 81 12.06 0.59 -4.84
N GLN A 82 13.28 0.14 -4.60
CA GLN A 82 13.96 -0.80 -5.50
C GLN A 82 13.14 -2.09 -5.67
N SER A 83 12.61 -2.62 -4.56
CA SER A 83 11.79 -3.83 -4.60
C SER A 83 10.53 -3.66 -5.44
N LEU A 84 9.94 -2.46 -5.44
CA LEU A 84 8.74 -2.18 -6.23
C LEU A 84 9.00 -2.12 -7.74
N ALA A 85 10.27 -2.10 -8.17
CA ALA A 85 10.59 -2.23 -9.59
C ALA A 85 10.10 -3.57 -10.17
N ALA A 86 9.90 -4.58 -9.33
CA ALA A 86 9.28 -5.85 -9.72
C ALA A 86 7.77 -5.71 -10.02
N PHE A 87 7.16 -4.58 -9.66
CA PHE A 87 5.72 -4.34 -9.79
C PHE A 87 5.46 -3.00 -10.50
N PRO A 88 5.73 -2.94 -11.82
CA PRO A 88 5.60 -1.67 -12.57
C PRO A 88 4.23 -1.02 -12.44
N GLN A 89 3.17 -1.83 -12.35
CA GLN A 89 1.79 -1.33 -12.24
C GLN A 89 1.56 -0.64 -10.90
N ILE A 90 2.19 -1.13 -9.83
CA ILE A 90 2.09 -0.50 -8.51
C ILE A 90 2.79 0.86 -8.53
N LEU A 91 4.00 0.92 -9.09
CA LEU A 91 4.72 2.19 -9.23
C LEU A 91 3.91 3.19 -10.04
N ALA A 92 3.33 2.77 -11.17
CA ALA A 92 2.51 3.63 -12.01
C ALA A 92 1.28 4.15 -11.25
N THR A 93 0.64 3.29 -10.47
CA THR A 93 -0.53 3.67 -9.66
C THR A 93 -0.16 4.67 -8.57
N MET A 94 0.95 4.46 -7.89
CA MET A 94 1.44 5.37 -6.86
C MET A 94 1.79 6.74 -7.45
N GLU A 95 2.39 6.78 -8.62
CA GLU A 95 2.71 8.03 -9.30
C GLU A 95 1.44 8.77 -9.76
N LYS A 96 0.50 8.04 -10.35
CA LYS A 96 -0.79 8.62 -10.79
C LYS A 96 -1.60 9.19 -9.64
N ASN A 97 -1.46 8.60 -8.47
CA ASN A 97 -2.20 8.98 -7.25
C ASN A 97 -1.21 9.52 -6.21
N LEU A 98 -0.42 10.51 -6.61
CA LEU A 98 0.70 11.00 -5.80
C LEU A 98 0.24 11.60 -4.47
N ASP A 99 -0.90 12.31 -4.45
CA ASP A 99 -1.46 12.83 -3.21
C ASP A 99 -1.76 11.70 -2.22
N TRP A 100 -2.37 10.60 -2.71
CA TRP A 100 -2.61 9.42 -1.90
C TRP A 100 -1.29 8.81 -1.41
N THR A 101 -0.29 8.71 -2.28
CA THR A 101 1.03 8.17 -1.93
C THR A 101 1.69 8.98 -0.83
N GLU A 102 1.65 10.32 -0.93
CA GLU A 102 2.22 11.19 0.09
C GLU A 102 1.48 11.07 1.42
N GLN A 103 0.15 11.03 1.39
CA GLN A 103 -0.66 10.83 2.60
C GLN A 103 -0.35 9.49 3.27
N LEU A 104 -0.23 8.45 2.46
CA LEU A 104 0.10 7.11 2.95
C LEU A 104 1.44 7.11 3.67
N GLY A 105 2.45 7.76 3.09
CA GLY A 105 3.78 7.90 3.69
C GLY A 105 3.76 8.70 4.98
N ASP A 106 3.05 9.83 4.99
CA ASP A 106 2.91 10.68 6.18
C ASP A 106 2.24 9.90 7.32
N ALA A 107 1.17 9.18 7.02
CA ALA A 107 0.47 8.36 8.01
C ALA A 107 1.36 7.24 8.53
N PHE A 108 2.13 6.60 7.66
CA PHE A 108 3.05 5.53 8.06
C PHE A 108 4.12 6.03 9.03
N LEU A 109 4.67 7.22 8.78
CA LEU A 109 5.67 7.82 9.66
C LEU A 109 5.10 8.27 11.01
N ALA A 110 3.88 8.80 11.01
CA ALA A 110 3.30 9.41 12.21
C ALA A 110 2.39 8.46 13.00
N GLN A 111 1.73 7.51 12.34
CA GLN A 111 0.65 6.70 12.92
C GLN A 111 0.78 5.22 12.55
N GLN A 112 2.00 4.69 12.58
CA GLN A 112 2.28 3.33 12.11
C GLN A 112 1.41 2.29 12.82
N VAL A 113 1.30 2.35 14.14
CA VAL A 113 0.51 1.38 14.93
C VAL A 113 -0.96 1.44 14.50
N GLN A 114 -1.51 2.65 14.43
CA GLN A 114 -2.90 2.84 14.04
C GLN A 114 -3.17 2.36 12.60
N MET A 115 -2.22 2.60 11.70
CA MET A 115 -2.32 2.09 10.32
C MET A 115 -2.35 0.56 10.28
N MET A 116 -1.45 -0.09 11.02
CA MET A 116 -1.41 -1.55 11.02
C MET A 116 -2.65 -2.14 11.65
N ASP A 117 -3.19 -1.52 12.70
CA ASP A 117 -4.48 -1.91 13.29
C ASP A 117 -5.61 -1.76 12.27
N THR A 118 -5.59 -0.69 11.48
CA THR A 118 -6.58 -0.45 10.42
C THR A 118 -6.51 -1.54 9.34
N VAL A 119 -5.32 -1.91 8.91
CA VAL A 119 -5.14 -3.02 7.96
C VAL A 119 -5.77 -4.30 8.49
N GLN A 120 -5.50 -4.63 9.74
CA GLN A 120 -6.06 -5.84 10.34
C GLN A 120 -7.58 -5.78 10.48
N ASN A 121 -8.12 -4.62 10.82
CA ASN A 121 -9.57 -4.44 10.90
C ASN A 121 -10.23 -4.64 9.52
N LEU A 122 -9.63 -4.08 8.47
CA LEU A 122 -10.13 -4.25 7.10
C LEU A 122 -10.07 -5.72 6.67
N ARG A 123 -8.98 -6.42 6.99
CA ARG A 123 -8.84 -7.85 6.71
C ARG A 123 -9.92 -8.67 7.43
N ARG A 124 -10.19 -8.36 8.69
CA ARG A 124 -11.25 -9.05 9.44
C ARG A 124 -12.62 -8.82 8.82
N ARG A 125 -12.90 -7.59 8.35
CA ARG A 125 -14.17 -7.30 7.66
C ARG A 125 -14.30 -8.09 6.36
N ALA A 126 -13.24 -8.15 5.56
CA ALA A 126 -13.25 -8.92 4.32
C ALA A 126 -13.47 -10.41 4.59
N MET A 127 -12.81 -10.94 5.62
CA MET A 127 -12.97 -12.34 6.02
C MET A 127 -14.40 -12.63 6.49
N ALA A 128 -14.99 -11.73 7.28
CA ALA A 128 -16.35 -11.87 7.78
C ALA A 128 -17.38 -11.88 6.64
N GLN A 129 -17.08 -11.20 5.53
CA GLN A 129 -17.94 -11.20 4.33
C GLN A 129 -17.70 -12.42 3.43
N GLY A 130 -16.78 -13.31 3.79
CA GLY A 130 -16.41 -14.45 2.96
C GLY A 130 -15.55 -14.08 1.76
N ASN A 131 -14.93 -12.89 1.76
CA ASN A 131 -14.20 -12.36 0.62
C ASN A 131 -12.68 -12.42 0.80
N LEU A 132 -12.19 -13.04 1.89
CA LEU A 132 -10.77 -13.22 2.11
C LEU A 132 -10.54 -14.66 2.58
N ALA A 133 -9.98 -15.48 1.70
CA ALA A 133 -9.68 -16.88 1.98
C ALA A 133 -8.49 -17.33 1.14
N SER A 134 -7.81 -18.37 1.59
CA SER A 134 -6.71 -18.96 0.83
C SER A 134 -7.19 -19.50 -0.51
N ASN A 135 -6.36 -19.34 -1.53
CA ASN A 135 -6.62 -19.83 -2.88
C ASN A 135 -5.28 -20.24 -3.52
N THR A 136 -5.25 -20.39 -4.85
CA THR A 136 -4.02 -20.77 -5.56
C THR A 136 -2.98 -19.65 -5.60
N GLN A 137 -3.36 -18.42 -5.30
CA GLN A 137 -2.48 -17.25 -5.37
C GLN A 137 -1.99 -16.79 -4.01
N ILE A 138 -2.86 -16.86 -2.98
CA ILE A 138 -2.54 -16.36 -1.64
C ILE A 138 -2.85 -17.40 -0.58
N SER A 139 -2.06 -17.35 0.50
CA SER A 139 -2.28 -18.09 1.73
C SER A 139 -2.74 -17.10 2.80
N VAL A 140 -3.94 -17.31 3.35
CA VAL A 140 -4.52 -16.48 4.40
C VAL A 140 -4.47 -17.26 5.70
N ASN A 141 -3.76 -16.75 6.70
CA ASN A 141 -3.52 -17.45 7.96
C ASN A 141 -3.96 -16.59 9.14
N PRO A 142 -5.17 -16.82 9.70
CA PRO A 142 -5.58 -16.12 10.92
C PRO A 142 -4.79 -16.64 12.13
N GLN A 143 -4.24 -15.72 12.91
CA GLN A 143 -3.55 -16.01 14.18
C GLN A 143 -4.11 -15.07 15.24
N GLY A 144 -5.10 -15.54 16.02
CA GLY A 144 -5.80 -14.71 16.98
C GLY A 144 -6.52 -13.56 16.27
N GLN A 145 -6.20 -12.33 16.64
CA GLN A 145 -6.77 -11.13 16.04
C GLN A 145 -6.04 -10.68 14.78
N THR A 146 -4.91 -11.31 14.46
CA THR A 146 -4.06 -10.94 13.33
C THR A 146 -4.28 -11.91 12.17
N ILE A 147 -4.44 -11.36 10.97
CA ILE A 147 -4.55 -12.14 9.74
C ILE A 147 -3.30 -11.91 8.92
N LEU A 148 -2.55 -12.99 8.64
CA LEU A 148 -1.36 -12.95 7.83
C LEU A 148 -1.71 -13.35 6.39
N ILE A 149 -1.16 -12.62 5.42
CA ILE A 149 -1.34 -12.93 4.00
C ILE A 149 0.03 -13.09 3.37
N ALA A 150 0.24 -14.22 2.72
CA ALA A 150 1.48 -14.55 2.02
C ALA A 150 1.16 -15.09 0.63
N PRO A 151 2.12 -15.04 -0.32
CA PRO A 151 1.94 -15.74 -1.59
C PRO A 151 1.79 -17.25 -1.32
N ALA A 152 0.88 -17.91 -2.04
CA ALA A 152 0.73 -19.36 -1.96
C ALA A 152 2.00 -20.07 -2.43
N ASN A 153 2.65 -19.51 -3.46
CA ASN A 153 3.97 -19.91 -3.92
C ASN A 153 4.95 -18.75 -3.66
N PRO A 154 5.97 -18.94 -2.81
CA PRO A 154 6.91 -17.85 -2.49
C PRO A 154 7.66 -17.29 -3.71
N GLN A 155 7.73 -18.04 -4.81
CA GLN A 155 8.40 -17.60 -6.03
C GLN A 155 7.55 -16.67 -6.89
N ILE A 156 6.24 -16.59 -6.65
CA ILE A 156 5.31 -15.82 -7.47
C ILE A 156 4.43 -14.96 -6.57
N VAL A 157 4.60 -13.64 -6.66
CA VAL A 157 3.77 -12.70 -5.91
C VAL A 157 2.71 -12.12 -6.83
N TYR A 158 1.46 -12.41 -6.54
CA TYR A 158 0.32 -11.84 -7.25
C TYR A 158 -0.19 -10.63 -6.51
N VAL A 159 -0.52 -9.57 -7.27
CA VAL A 159 -1.21 -8.40 -6.74
C VAL A 159 -2.71 -8.70 -6.83
N PRO A 160 -3.42 -8.82 -5.70
CA PRO A 160 -4.83 -9.19 -5.75
C PRO A 160 -5.69 -8.09 -6.35
N TYR A 161 -6.70 -8.48 -7.11
CA TYR A 161 -7.73 -7.57 -7.58
C TYR A 161 -8.96 -7.70 -6.69
N TYR A 162 -9.47 -6.56 -6.21
CA TYR A 162 -10.72 -6.52 -5.49
C TYR A 162 -11.30 -5.11 -5.54
N ASP A 163 -12.62 -5.03 -5.40
CA ASP A 163 -13.31 -3.74 -5.32
C ASP A 163 -13.49 -3.37 -3.84
N PRO A 164 -12.82 -2.30 -3.36
CA PRO A 164 -12.97 -1.88 -1.96
C PRO A 164 -14.40 -1.52 -1.56
N ASN A 165 -15.26 -1.19 -2.53
CA ASN A 165 -16.66 -0.89 -2.25
C ASN A 165 -17.49 -2.14 -1.97
N LEU A 166 -16.97 -3.33 -2.27
CA LEU A 166 -17.69 -4.59 -2.14
C LEU A 166 -17.02 -5.56 -1.17
N VAL A 167 -15.69 -5.62 -1.19
CA VAL A 167 -14.93 -6.67 -0.51
C VAL A 167 -15.10 -6.66 1.01
N TYR A 168 -15.30 -5.48 1.60
CA TYR A 168 -15.46 -5.32 3.05
C TYR A 168 -16.91 -5.32 3.50
N GLY A 169 -17.86 -5.61 2.60
CA GLY A 169 -19.28 -5.39 2.83
C GLY A 169 -19.64 -3.94 2.57
N GLN A 170 -20.80 -3.50 3.07
CA GLN A 170 -21.23 -2.11 2.89
C GLN A 170 -20.21 -1.18 3.56
N TRP A 171 -19.71 -0.21 2.81
CA TRP A 171 -18.74 0.77 3.33
C TRP A 171 -19.42 1.68 4.36
N TRP A 172 -18.76 1.87 5.49
CA TRP A 172 -19.36 2.47 6.70
C TRP A 172 -19.10 3.96 6.87
N TRP A 173 -18.31 4.57 5.99
CA TRP A 173 -18.05 6.01 6.04
C TRP A 173 -18.63 6.69 4.80
N THR A 174 -19.83 7.26 4.92
CA THR A 174 -20.52 7.88 3.79
C THR A 174 -19.72 9.01 3.14
N ASN A 175 -19.04 9.83 3.97
CA ASN A 175 -18.29 10.99 3.49
C ASN A 175 -16.82 10.68 3.19
N TYR A 176 -16.37 9.44 3.39
CA TYR A 176 -15.01 9.01 3.17
C TYR A 176 -15.01 7.71 2.37
N PRO A 177 -15.40 7.77 1.08
CA PRO A 177 -15.46 6.55 0.26
C PRO A 177 -14.06 5.94 0.13
N PRO A 178 -13.97 4.62 -0.05
CA PRO A 178 -12.66 3.99 -0.20
C PRO A 178 -11.96 4.50 -1.45
N VAL A 179 -10.64 4.67 -1.35
CA VAL A 179 -9.83 4.97 -2.53
C VAL A 179 -9.92 3.78 -3.47
N TYR A 180 -10.14 4.07 -4.75
CA TYR A 180 -10.34 3.06 -5.78
C TYR A 180 -9.70 3.54 -7.09
N TRP A 181 -9.13 2.60 -7.83
CA TRP A 181 -8.64 2.83 -9.18
C TRP A 181 -9.00 1.64 -10.05
N ASN A 182 -9.12 1.88 -11.35
CA ASN A 182 -9.43 0.82 -12.30
C ASN A 182 -8.28 -0.19 -12.37
N PRO A 183 -8.57 -1.48 -12.51
CA PRO A 183 -7.53 -2.46 -12.74
C PRO A 183 -6.81 -2.18 -14.06
N TRP A 184 -5.52 -2.55 -14.08
CA TRP A 184 -4.71 -2.45 -15.28
C TRP A 184 -4.78 -3.75 -16.09
N PRO A 185 -4.44 -3.71 -17.40
CA PRO A 185 -4.43 -4.92 -18.22
C PRO A 185 -3.54 -6.01 -17.60
N GLY A 186 -4.06 -7.24 -17.58
CA GLY A 186 -3.35 -8.38 -16.99
C GLY A 186 -3.50 -8.51 -15.48
N TYR A 187 -4.32 -7.67 -14.88
CA TYR A 187 -4.58 -7.69 -13.44
C TYR A 187 -5.84 -8.51 -13.18
N TYR A 188 -5.68 -9.71 -12.70
CA TYR A 188 -6.79 -10.61 -12.43
C TYR A 188 -6.61 -11.38 -11.14
#